data_8c7c1ed4e3c9e3bfac7191dacdce0c00
#
_entry.id   8c7c1ed4e3c9e3bfac7191dacdce0c00
#
_cell.length_a   1.000
_cell.length_b   1.000
_cell.length_c   1.000
_cell.angle_alpha   90.00
_cell.angle_beta   90.00
_cell.angle_gamma   90.00
#
_symmetry.space_group_name_H-M   'P 1'
#
loop_
_entity.id
_entity.type
_entity.pdbx_description
1 polymer ?
#
loop_
_entity_poly.entity_id
_entity_poly.type
_entity_poly.pdbx_seq_one_letter_code
_entity_poly.pdbx_strand_id
1 'polypeptide(L)'
;MAGTMAAIAQTSEKPNIILFLVDDMGWQETSVPFYKDTTALNHRYRTPNMERMAKMGVKFTQAYASAISSPSRCSLMTGMNPARHRVTNWTLQYDHTNDASGGLLKMPDWNYNGLQPDTVTSARNLKNTALATALPQLLKNNGYYTIHCGKAHWGAIGTAGENPKAFGFDVNIAGGANGAPASYLAQDNYGSGLFHVQGLEKYYAKGTFLTDALTQEAMLAMDVPIKKKQPFYLYMSHYAIHAPYNPDSRFTSNYMQADGQGVYDEQLQANLNKQEINHAALIEGMDESLGKIMDYLEARPEVAKNTIL
;
A
#
# COMPACT_ATOMS: atom_id res chain seq x y z
N MET A 1 -37.37 2.11 -48.10
CA MET A 1 -36.03 2.58 -47.70
C MET A 1 -35.81 2.16 -46.27
N ALA A 2 -35.01 1.13 -46.06
CA ALA A 2 -34.63 0.66 -44.70
C ALA A 2 -33.36 1.38 -44.28
N GLY A 3 -33.47 2.29 -43.34
CA GLY A 3 -32.32 2.98 -42.77
C GLY A 3 -31.59 2.05 -41.78
N THR A 4 -30.39 1.65 -42.15
CA THR A 4 -29.46 0.96 -41.26
C THR A 4 -28.97 1.95 -40.17
N MET A 5 -29.47 1.83 -38.94
CA MET A 5 -28.85 2.46 -37.77
C MET A 5 -27.53 1.76 -37.52
N ALA A 6 -26.42 2.39 -37.85
CA ALA A 6 -25.13 1.99 -37.39
C ALA A 6 -25.06 2.27 -35.85
N ALA A 7 -25.09 1.24 -35.06
CA ALA A 7 -24.76 1.35 -33.65
C ALA A 7 -23.26 1.73 -33.54
N ILE A 8 -22.99 2.98 -33.25
CA ILE A 8 -21.65 3.42 -32.87
C ILE A 8 -21.40 2.77 -31.51
N ALA A 9 -20.63 1.69 -31.50
CA ALA A 9 -20.08 1.16 -30.25
C ALA A 9 -19.23 2.26 -29.65
N GLN A 10 -19.75 2.92 -28.63
CA GLN A 10 -19.01 3.86 -27.81
C GLN A 10 -17.93 3.01 -27.11
N THR A 11 -16.70 3.06 -27.62
CA THR A 11 -15.56 2.47 -26.93
C THR A 11 -15.42 3.25 -25.62
N SER A 12 -15.89 2.66 -24.51
CA SER A 12 -15.68 3.26 -23.20
C SER A 12 -14.17 3.40 -23.00
N GLU A 13 -13.72 4.61 -22.75
CA GLU A 13 -12.32 4.83 -22.38
C GLU A 13 -12.00 3.95 -21.16
N LYS A 14 -10.85 3.26 -21.20
CA LYS A 14 -10.40 2.44 -20.09
C LYS A 14 -10.21 3.34 -18.86
N PRO A 15 -10.79 3.02 -17.70
CA PRO A 15 -10.64 3.84 -16.50
C PRO A 15 -9.21 3.81 -16.00
N ASN A 16 -8.75 4.89 -15.39
CA ASN A 16 -7.59 4.87 -14.53
C ASN A 16 -7.94 4.09 -13.26
N ILE A 17 -6.96 3.42 -12.69
CA ILE A 17 -7.14 2.61 -11.48
C ILE A 17 -6.09 3.05 -10.46
N ILE A 18 -6.55 3.44 -9.29
CA ILE A 18 -5.68 3.70 -8.13
C ILE A 18 -6.05 2.69 -7.05
N LEU A 19 -5.10 1.87 -6.67
CA LEU A 19 -5.22 0.99 -5.52
C LEU A 19 -4.40 1.57 -4.37
N PHE A 20 -5.09 2.20 -3.42
CA PHE A 20 -4.49 2.77 -2.22
C PHE A 20 -4.52 1.73 -1.10
N LEU A 21 -3.36 1.19 -0.76
CA LEU A 21 -3.21 0.14 0.24
C LEU A 21 -2.49 0.68 1.49
N VAL A 22 -3.12 0.48 2.64
CA VAL A 22 -2.56 0.81 3.96
C VAL A 22 -2.04 -0.47 4.61
N ASP A 23 -0.85 -0.42 5.19
CA ASP A 23 -0.23 -1.57 5.84
C ASP A 23 -0.63 -1.65 7.32
N ASP A 24 -0.96 -2.86 7.79
CA ASP A 24 -1.29 -3.17 9.19
C ASP A 24 -2.48 -2.39 9.80
N MET A 25 -3.33 -1.76 9.01
CA MET A 25 -4.46 -0.99 9.51
C MET A 25 -5.67 -1.89 9.82
N GLY A 26 -6.12 -1.88 11.06
CA GLY A 26 -7.33 -2.56 11.49
C GLY A 26 -8.61 -1.84 11.05
N TRP A 27 -9.70 -2.57 10.88
CA TRP A 27 -11.00 -2.03 10.44
C TRP A 27 -11.63 -1.02 11.41
N GLN A 28 -11.17 -0.96 12.65
CA GLN A 28 -11.58 0.04 13.65
C GLN A 28 -10.61 1.23 13.75
N GLU A 29 -9.46 1.20 13.10
CA GLU A 29 -8.43 2.23 13.17
C GLU A 29 -8.70 3.39 12.20
N THR A 30 -9.96 3.79 12.13
CA THR A 30 -10.48 4.88 11.29
C THR A 30 -11.69 5.49 11.96
N SER A 31 -11.98 6.75 11.68
CA SER A 31 -13.25 7.39 12.11
C SER A 31 -14.47 6.91 11.31
N VAL A 32 -14.25 6.15 10.22
CA VAL A 32 -15.32 5.55 9.41
C VAL A 32 -15.81 4.25 10.07
N PRO A 33 -17.06 4.14 10.52
CA PRO A 33 -17.57 2.89 11.06
C PRO A 33 -17.80 1.85 9.94
N PHE A 34 -17.13 0.70 10.05
CA PHE A 34 -17.35 -0.47 9.19
C PHE A 34 -18.30 -1.50 9.79
N TYR A 35 -18.78 -1.24 10.99
CA TYR A 35 -19.83 -2.02 11.67
C TYR A 35 -21.12 -1.18 11.77
N LYS A 36 -22.21 -1.80 12.18
CA LYS A 36 -23.50 -1.11 12.38
C LYS A 36 -23.44 0.01 13.44
N ASP A 37 -22.61 -0.21 14.46
CA ASP A 37 -22.40 0.74 15.56
C ASP A 37 -21.00 1.34 15.49
N THR A 38 -20.84 2.61 15.85
CA THR A 38 -19.54 3.26 16.02
C THR A 38 -18.86 2.68 17.26
N THR A 39 -17.60 2.27 17.12
CA THR A 39 -16.82 1.72 18.24
C THR A 39 -15.99 2.81 18.92
N ALA A 40 -15.48 2.54 20.14
CA ALA A 40 -14.61 3.47 20.85
C ALA A 40 -13.34 3.83 20.03
N LEU A 41 -12.78 2.85 19.29
CA LEU A 41 -11.63 3.11 18.42
C LEU A 41 -11.95 4.05 17.26
N ASN A 42 -13.18 4.02 16.71
CA ASN A 42 -13.57 4.99 15.68
C ASN A 42 -13.56 6.44 16.20
N HIS A 43 -13.68 6.66 17.49
CA HIS A 43 -13.59 8.00 18.10
C HIS A 43 -12.15 8.44 18.38
N ARG A 44 -11.22 7.50 18.49
CA ARG A 44 -9.80 7.79 18.73
C ARG A 44 -9.13 8.40 17.51
N TYR A 45 -9.39 7.84 16.32
CA TYR A 45 -8.65 8.17 15.11
C TYR A 45 -9.33 9.26 14.29
N ARG A 46 -8.53 10.10 13.65
CA ARG A 46 -8.95 11.22 12.82
C ARG A 46 -8.66 10.91 11.36
N THR A 47 -9.67 10.48 10.61
CA THR A 47 -9.52 10.10 9.20
C THR A 47 -10.58 10.78 8.32
N PRO A 48 -10.58 12.14 8.24
CA PRO A 48 -11.60 12.89 7.51
C PRO A 48 -11.62 12.62 6.01
N ASN A 49 -10.50 12.24 5.41
CA ASN A 49 -10.44 11.92 3.98
C ASN A 49 -11.00 10.52 3.69
N MET A 50 -10.82 9.55 4.58
CA MET A 50 -11.53 8.27 4.50
C MET A 50 -13.04 8.47 4.66
N GLU A 51 -13.49 9.38 5.54
CA GLU A 51 -14.92 9.74 5.63
C GLU A 51 -15.43 10.36 4.34
N ARG A 52 -14.65 11.27 3.73
CA ARG A 52 -14.94 11.85 2.41
C ARG A 52 -15.07 10.76 1.35
N MET A 53 -14.11 9.86 1.26
CA MET A 53 -14.13 8.74 0.32
C MET A 53 -15.33 7.82 0.57
N ALA A 54 -15.65 7.49 1.81
CA ALA A 54 -16.80 6.67 2.17
C ALA A 54 -18.15 7.28 1.76
N LYS A 55 -18.25 8.61 1.73
CA LYS A 55 -19.45 9.34 1.24
C LYS A 55 -19.56 9.34 -0.29
N MET A 56 -18.45 9.21 -1.00
CA MET A 56 -18.38 9.25 -2.47
C MET A 56 -18.45 7.87 -3.11
N GLY A 57 -18.14 6.82 -2.37
CA GLY A 57 -17.96 5.47 -2.87
C GLY A 57 -18.81 4.41 -2.18
N VAL A 58 -18.34 3.19 -2.25
CA VAL A 58 -18.97 2.02 -1.64
C VAL A 58 -18.07 1.47 -0.52
N LYS A 59 -18.65 1.21 0.63
CA LYS A 59 -18.00 0.63 1.79
C LYS A 59 -18.29 -0.87 1.87
N PHE A 60 -17.26 -1.70 1.77
CA PHE A 60 -17.38 -3.14 1.95
C PHE A 60 -17.18 -3.51 3.41
N THR A 61 -18.19 -4.12 4.03
CA THR A 61 -18.15 -4.51 5.44
C THR A 61 -17.65 -5.95 5.65
N GLN A 62 -17.44 -6.70 4.56
CA GLN A 62 -16.95 -8.07 4.57
C GLN A 62 -15.85 -8.25 3.52
N ALA A 63 -14.71 -7.63 3.76
CA ALA A 63 -13.51 -7.78 2.97
C ALA A 63 -12.38 -8.30 3.86
N TYR A 64 -11.69 -9.34 3.42
CA TYR A 64 -10.70 -10.06 4.22
C TYR A 64 -9.37 -10.12 3.52
N ALA A 65 -8.29 -9.88 4.26
CA ALA A 65 -6.91 -10.12 3.85
C ALA A 65 -6.40 -11.46 4.38
N SER A 66 -5.24 -11.88 3.93
CA SER A 66 -4.52 -13.00 4.55
C SER A 66 -3.92 -12.55 5.90
N ALA A 67 -3.38 -13.50 6.66
CA ALA A 67 -2.97 -13.26 8.05
C ALA A 67 -1.88 -12.20 8.22
N ILE A 68 -0.96 -12.06 7.24
CA ILE A 68 0.14 -11.09 7.26
C ILE A 68 0.45 -10.53 5.85
N SER A 69 1.45 -9.68 5.79
CA SER A 69 1.80 -8.83 4.66
C SER A 69 2.11 -9.56 3.35
N SER A 70 3.17 -10.39 3.26
CA SER A 70 3.54 -11.04 1.99
C SER A 70 2.45 -11.95 1.42
N PRO A 71 1.77 -12.81 2.20
CA PRO A 71 0.64 -13.59 1.72
C PRO A 71 -0.47 -12.74 1.10
N SER A 72 -0.86 -11.64 1.80
CA SER A 72 -1.91 -10.73 1.31
C SER A 72 -1.50 -10.04 0.01
N ARG A 73 -0.26 -9.59 -0.08
CA ARG A 73 0.27 -8.87 -1.26
C ARG A 73 0.46 -9.81 -2.45
N CYS A 74 0.92 -11.05 -2.22
CA CYS A 74 0.97 -12.09 -3.26
C CYS A 74 -0.43 -12.41 -3.79
N SER A 75 -1.42 -12.54 -2.90
CA SER A 75 -2.81 -12.77 -3.28
C SER A 75 -3.37 -11.62 -4.12
N LEU A 76 -3.10 -10.38 -3.72
CA LEU A 76 -3.54 -9.18 -4.43
C LEU A 76 -2.92 -9.08 -5.83
N MET A 77 -1.63 -9.38 -5.96
CA MET A 77 -0.93 -9.33 -7.25
C MET A 77 -1.34 -10.44 -8.22
N THR A 78 -1.81 -11.58 -7.73
CA THR A 78 -1.99 -12.78 -8.57
C THR A 78 -3.44 -13.29 -8.65
N GLY A 79 -4.32 -12.84 -7.76
CA GLY A 79 -5.65 -13.41 -7.59
C GLY A 79 -5.65 -14.82 -6.99
N MET A 80 -4.50 -15.35 -6.58
CA MET A 80 -4.40 -16.64 -5.91
C MET A 80 -4.53 -16.48 -4.39
N ASN A 81 -5.16 -17.42 -3.71
CA ASN A 81 -5.16 -17.47 -2.26
C ASN A 81 -3.84 -18.08 -1.72
N PRO A 82 -3.52 -17.93 -0.42
CA PRO A 82 -2.28 -18.45 0.16
C PRO A 82 -2.11 -19.98 0.04
N ALA A 83 -3.18 -20.74 0.02
CA ALA A 83 -3.10 -22.19 -0.18
C ALA A 83 -2.59 -22.55 -1.61
N ARG A 84 -2.87 -21.68 -2.60
CA ARG A 84 -2.43 -21.89 -3.99
C ARG A 84 -1.02 -21.37 -4.25
N HIS A 85 -0.70 -20.13 -3.85
CA HIS A 85 0.65 -19.59 -4.07
C HIS A 85 1.66 -20.06 -3.00
N ARG A 86 1.22 -20.61 -1.88
CA ARG A 86 2.04 -21.17 -0.80
C ARG A 86 3.07 -20.21 -0.20
N VAL A 87 2.87 -18.92 -0.34
CA VAL A 87 3.58 -17.89 0.44
C VAL A 87 2.73 -17.65 1.67
N THR A 88 3.07 -18.32 2.79
CA THR A 88 2.22 -18.38 3.98
C THR A 88 2.74 -17.56 5.16
N ASN A 89 3.98 -17.05 5.03
CA ASN A 89 4.62 -16.16 5.97
C ASN A 89 5.31 -15.00 5.23
N TRP A 90 5.86 -14.02 5.94
CA TRP A 90 6.56 -12.89 5.32
C TRP A 90 7.93 -13.32 4.75
N THR A 91 8.30 -12.72 3.64
CA THR A 91 9.55 -13.01 2.91
C THR A 91 10.54 -11.87 3.12
N LEU A 92 11.84 -12.12 3.07
CA LEU A 92 12.87 -11.07 3.05
C LEU A 92 14.16 -11.56 2.38
N GLN A 93 14.89 -12.46 3.04
CA GLN A 93 16.19 -12.90 2.57
C GLN A 93 16.03 -14.13 1.67
N TYR A 94 16.86 -14.20 0.64
CA TYR A 94 16.90 -15.37 -0.25
C TYR A 94 17.26 -16.65 0.53
N ASP A 95 16.54 -17.71 0.23
CA ASP A 95 16.72 -19.06 0.79
C ASP A 95 16.68 -19.13 2.33
N HIS A 96 15.92 -18.21 2.93
CA HIS A 96 15.78 -18.13 4.38
C HIS A 96 14.30 -18.08 4.79
N THR A 97 13.92 -18.92 5.77
CA THR A 97 12.57 -18.88 6.35
C THR A 97 12.53 -18.00 7.59
N ASN A 98 11.40 -17.33 7.81
CA ASN A 98 11.14 -16.51 9.00
C ASN A 98 10.23 -17.25 10.00
N ASP A 99 10.18 -18.57 9.92
CA ASP A 99 9.39 -19.40 10.83
C ASP A 99 10.03 -19.41 12.23
N ALA A 100 9.17 -19.43 13.26
CA ALA A 100 9.64 -19.61 14.62
C ALA A 100 10.23 -21.00 14.82
N SER A 101 11.43 -21.08 15.37
CA SER A 101 12.08 -22.34 15.74
C SER A 101 11.49 -22.89 17.04
N GLY A 102 11.41 -24.24 17.15
CA GLY A 102 11.11 -24.93 18.42
C GLY A 102 9.63 -25.08 18.77
N GLY A 103 8.71 -24.92 17.81
CA GLY A 103 7.30 -25.19 18.00
C GLY A 103 6.98 -26.70 18.04
N LEU A 104 5.88 -27.07 18.73
CA LEU A 104 5.34 -28.44 18.77
C LEU A 104 4.86 -28.92 17.40
N LEU A 105 4.51 -27.99 16.51
CA LEU A 105 4.01 -28.28 15.18
C LEU A 105 5.14 -28.13 14.15
N LYS A 106 5.29 -29.15 13.30
CA LYS A 106 6.15 -29.04 12.13
C LYS A 106 5.48 -28.11 11.13
N MET A 107 6.17 -27.00 10.82
CA MET A 107 5.70 -26.09 9.77
C MET A 107 5.70 -26.80 8.42
N PRO A 108 4.61 -26.65 7.63
CA PRO A 108 4.59 -27.17 6.27
C PRO A 108 5.61 -26.45 5.41
N ASP A 109 6.14 -27.14 4.41
CA ASP A 109 7.00 -26.52 3.39
C ASP A 109 6.22 -25.42 2.64
N TRP A 110 6.85 -24.25 2.45
CA TRP A 110 6.23 -23.10 1.82
C TRP A 110 7.20 -22.32 0.92
N ASN A 111 6.67 -21.41 0.11
CA ASN A 111 7.43 -20.63 -0.86
C ASN A 111 8.07 -19.38 -0.23
N TYR A 112 9.07 -19.56 0.61
CA TYR A 112 9.72 -18.49 1.39
C TYR A 112 10.56 -17.51 0.55
N ASN A 113 10.90 -17.86 -0.70
CA ASN A 113 11.48 -16.93 -1.67
C ASN A 113 10.40 -16.06 -2.35
N GLY A 114 9.14 -16.26 -1.99
CA GLY A 114 8.02 -15.42 -2.37
C GLY A 114 7.57 -15.61 -3.81
N LEU A 115 6.90 -14.56 -4.31
CA LEU A 115 6.42 -14.50 -5.68
C LEU A 115 7.55 -14.17 -6.64
N GLN A 116 7.56 -14.86 -7.79
CA GLN A 116 8.49 -14.62 -8.87
C GLN A 116 7.74 -14.41 -10.20
N PRO A 117 8.19 -13.50 -11.06
CA PRO A 117 7.56 -13.28 -12.35
C PRO A 117 7.82 -14.46 -13.28
N ASP A 118 6.78 -15.00 -13.90
CA ASP A 118 6.86 -16.08 -14.90
C ASP A 118 7.48 -15.62 -16.23
N THR A 119 7.57 -14.33 -16.45
CA THR A 119 8.22 -13.71 -17.62
C THR A 119 9.76 -13.72 -17.56
N VAL A 120 10.33 -13.99 -16.38
CA VAL A 120 11.79 -14.02 -16.16
C VAL A 120 12.27 -15.46 -16.11
N THR A 121 13.06 -15.89 -17.12
CA THR A 121 13.51 -17.27 -17.28
C THR A 121 14.30 -17.79 -16.07
N SER A 122 15.19 -16.98 -15.49
CA SER A 122 15.98 -17.37 -14.31
C SER A 122 15.11 -17.61 -13.08
N ALA A 123 13.98 -16.93 -12.95
CA ALA A 123 13.06 -17.10 -11.83
C ALA A 123 12.40 -18.49 -11.80
N ARG A 124 12.24 -19.14 -12.96
CA ARG A 124 11.61 -20.46 -13.07
C ARG A 124 12.41 -21.60 -12.41
N ASN A 125 13.69 -21.39 -12.18
CA ASN A 125 14.57 -22.39 -11.56
C ASN A 125 14.77 -22.16 -10.05
N LEU A 126 14.16 -21.11 -9.48
CA LEU A 126 14.25 -20.84 -8.05
C LEU A 126 13.32 -21.78 -7.28
N LYS A 127 13.88 -22.48 -6.30
CA LYS A 127 13.08 -23.30 -5.37
C LYS A 127 12.27 -22.43 -4.42
N ASN A 128 11.23 -23.01 -3.85
CA ASN A 128 10.41 -22.35 -2.83
C ASN A 128 9.92 -20.98 -3.27
N THR A 129 9.41 -20.91 -4.50
CA THR A 129 8.82 -19.71 -5.12
C THR A 129 7.45 -20.01 -5.70
N ALA A 130 6.61 -19.00 -5.78
CA ALA A 130 5.38 -19.01 -6.55
C ALA A 130 5.58 -18.23 -7.86
N LEU A 131 5.46 -18.91 -9.00
CA LEU A 131 5.53 -18.25 -10.32
C LEU A 131 4.16 -17.73 -10.72
N ALA A 132 4.10 -16.49 -11.18
CA ALA A 132 2.84 -15.92 -11.68
C ALA A 132 3.04 -14.77 -12.66
N THR A 133 2.07 -14.62 -13.57
CA THR A 133 1.81 -13.36 -14.27
C THR A 133 1.00 -12.47 -13.33
N ALA A 134 1.57 -11.35 -12.90
CA ALA A 134 0.93 -10.45 -11.95
C ALA A 134 -0.04 -9.46 -12.63
N LEU A 135 -0.98 -8.94 -11.85
CA LEU A 135 -1.97 -7.95 -12.30
C LEU A 135 -1.36 -6.77 -13.08
N PRO A 136 -0.26 -6.12 -12.62
CA PRO A 136 0.33 -5.02 -13.39
C PRO A 136 0.83 -5.44 -14.77
N GLN A 137 1.34 -6.67 -14.93
CA GLN A 137 1.72 -7.18 -16.25
C GLN A 137 0.51 -7.33 -17.18
N LEU A 138 -0.62 -7.81 -16.66
CA LEU A 138 -1.86 -7.93 -17.44
C LEU A 138 -2.39 -6.54 -17.83
N LEU A 139 -2.36 -5.58 -16.93
CA LEU A 139 -2.77 -4.20 -17.21
C LEU A 139 -1.83 -3.54 -18.23
N LYS A 140 -0.52 -3.71 -18.09
CA LYS A 140 0.46 -3.23 -19.06
C LYS A 140 0.23 -3.79 -20.47
N ASN A 141 -0.02 -5.09 -20.57
CA ASN A 141 -0.35 -5.75 -21.86
C ASN A 141 -1.65 -5.21 -22.47
N ASN A 142 -2.49 -4.58 -21.66
CA ASN A 142 -3.71 -3.91 -22.07
C ASN A 142 -3.56 -2.39 -22.25
N GLY A 143 -2.32 -1.87 -22.34
CA GLY A 143 -2.01 -0.48 -22.64
C GLY A 143 -2.01 0.49 -21.47
N TYR A 144 -2.11 0.00 -20.23
CA TYR A 144 -1.97 0.83 -19.04
C TYR A 144 -0.51 1.21 -18.78
N TYR A 145 -0.31 2.45 -18.33
CA TYR A 145 0.94 2.85 -17.70
C TYR A 145 0.89 2.45 -16.23
N THR A 146 1.86 1.68 -15.76
CA THR A 146 1.79 1.00 -14.48
C THR A 146 2.81 1.57 -13.49
N ILE A 147 2.33 2.04 -12.34
CA ILE A 147 3.10 2.75 -11.32
C ILE A 147 3.02 1.98 -10.01
N HIS A 148 4.17 1.59 -9.48
CA HIS A 148 4.33 1.10 -8.12
C HIS A 148 4.92 2.22 -7.24
N CYS A 149 4.32 2.46 -6.08
CA CYS A 149 4.82 3.43 -5.11
C CYS A 149 4.69 2.89 -3.69
N GLY A 150 5.82 2.72 -3.00
CA GLY A 150 5.89 2.27 -1.61
C GLY A 150 6.23 0.79 -1.44
N LYS A 151 5.64 0.12 -0.46
CA LYS A 151 5.95 -1.26 -0.07
C LYS A 151 5.52 -2.28 -1.12
N ALA A 152 6.47 -3.13 -1.55
CA ALA A 152 6.19 -4.28 -2.42
C ALA A 152 6.08 -5.59 -1.62
N HIS A 153 7.16 -6.08 -1.04
CA HIS A 153 7.20 -7.17 -0.06
C HIS A 153 6.56 -8.49 -0.51
N TRP A 154 6.81 -8.89 -1.75
CA TRP A 154 6.31 -10.18 -2.26
C TRP A 154 7.38 -11.14 -2.74
N GLY A 155 8.66 -10.74 -2.82
CA GLY A 155 9.79 -11.58 -3.23
C GLY A 155 11.05 -11.29 -2.45
N ALA A 156 11.93 -12.30 -2.34
CA ALA A 156 13.15 -12.22 -1.55
C ALA A 156 14.24 -11.35 -2.19
N ILE A 157 15.10 -10.76 -1.37
CA ILE A 157 16.29 -9.99 -1.78
C ILE A 157 17.15 -10.79 -2.74
N GLY A 158 17.62 -10.16 -3.81
CA GLY A 158 18.47 -10.77 -4.82
C GLY A 158 17.74 -11.64 -5.84
N THR A 159 16.42 -11.74 -5.77
CA THR A 159 15.59 -12.44 -6.76
C THR A 159 14.87 -11.44 -7.69
N ALA A 160 14.37 -11.92 -8.83
CA ALA A 160 13.56 -11.07 -9.71
C ALA A 160 12.29 -10.55 -9.00
N GLY A 161 11.77 -11.32 -8.03
CA GLY A 161 10.61 -10.97 -7.23
C GLY A 161 10.80 -9.79 -6.28
N GLU A 162 12.03 -9.37 -6.03
CA GLU A 162 12.33 -8.16 -5.27
C GLU A 162 11.89 -6.88 -6.01
N ASN A 163 12.01 -6.89 -7.35
CA ASN A 163 11.82 -5.69 -8.15
C ASN A 163 10.42 -5.61 -8.76
N PRO A 164 9.57 -4.65 -8.38
CA PRO A 164 8.26 -4.44 -8.99
C PRO A 164 8.27 -4.35 -10.52
N LYS A 165 9.31 -3.80 -11.12
CA LYS A 165 9.40 -3.72 -12.59
C LYS A 165 9.40 -5.08 -13.27
N ALA A 166 9.89 -6.12 -12.61
CA ALA A 166 9.89 -7.48 -13.15
C ALA A 166 8.45 -8.06 -13.25
N PHE A 167 7.49 -7.50 -12.53
CA PHE A 167 6.09 -7.87 -12.57
C PHE A 167 5.24 -7.00 -13.50
N GLY A 168 5.87 -6.14 -14.32
CA GLY A 168 5.20 -5.33 -15.31
C GLY A 168 4.91 -3.89 -14.89
N PHE A 169 5.45 -3.40 -13.79
CA PHE A 169 5.42 -1.97 -13.48
C PHE A 169 6.42 -1.20 -14.36
N ASP A 170 5.97 -0.09 -14.96
CA ASP A 170 6.84 0.84 -15.70
C ASP A 170 7.69 1.67 -14.75
N VAL A 171 7.11 2.05 -13.61
CA VAL A 171 7.74 2.85 -12.56
C VAL A 171 7.75 2.08 -11.26
N ASN A 172 8.87 2.11 -10.55
CA ASN A 172 9.00 1.65 -9.17
C ASN A 172 9.56 2.79 -8.30
N ILE A 173 8.79 3.21 -7.32
CA ILE A 173 9.16 4.22 -6.34
C ILE A 173 9.24 3.52 -4.98
N ALA A 174 10.43 3.41 -4.44
CA ALA A 174 10.70 2.91 -3.09
C ALA A 174 10.19 1.47 -2.81
N GLY A 175 9.94 0.65 -3.85
CA GLY A 175 9.51 -0.74 -3.67
C GLY A 175 10.67 -1.71 -3.71
N GLY A 176 10.65 -2.71 -2.82
CA GLY A 176 11.67 -3.75 -2.71
C GLY A 176 11.18 -4.94 -1.88
N ALA A 177 12.12 -5.78 -1.47
CA ALA A 177 11.82 -6.94 -0.63
C ALA A 177 11.44 -6.59 0.82
N ASN A 178 11.82 -5.40 1.28
CA ASN A 178 11.58 -4.98 2.67
C ASN A 178 10.09 -4.81 2.97
N GLY A 179 9.68 -5.40 4.09
CA GLY A 179 8.29 -5.40 4.54
C GLY A 179 7.94 -4.27 5.51
N ALA A 180 8.94 -3.49 5.93
CA ALA A 180 8.80 -2.35 6.84
C ALA A 180 9.82 -1.29 6.47
N PRO A 181 9.62 -0.02 6.85
CA PRO A 181 10.70 0.96 6.82
C PRO A 181 11.52 0.79 8.11
N ALA A 182 12.83 1.02 8.08
CA ALA A 182 13.59 1.12 9.31
C ALA A 182 13.32 2.45 10.05
N SER A 183 12.91 3.49 9.31
CA SER A 183 12.44 4.77 9.85
C SER A 183 11.51 5.47 8.85
N TYR A 184 10.57 6.28 9.36
CA TYR A 184 9.76 7.21 8.57
C TYR A 184 10.40 8.60 8.45
N LEU A 185 11.49 8.82 9.16
CA LEU A 185 12.10 10.13 9.29
C LEU A 185 13.19 10.35 8.24
N ALA A 186 13.13 11.49 7.56
CA ALA A 186 14.11 11.89 6.56
C ALA A 186 15.52 12.07 7.16
N GLN A 187 15.62 12.55 8.40
CA GLN A 187 16.90 12.70 9.10
C GLN A 187 17.58 11.35 9.38
N ASP A 188 16.85 10.25 9.36
CA ASP A 188 17.38 8.89 9.47
C ASP A 188 17.62 8.28 8.09
N ASN A 189 17.49 9.06 7.00
CA ASN A 189 17.51 8.59 5.61
C ASN A 189 16.50 7.47 5.34
N TYR A 190 15.35 7.50 6.01
CA TYR A 190 14.34 6.42 6.01
C TYR A 190 14.90 5.06 6.40
N GLY A 191 15.92 5.07 7.26
CA GLY A 191 16.54 3.91 7.85
C GLY A 191 17.81 3.42 7.16
N SER A 192 18.23 2.21 7.52
CA SER A 192 19.44 1.55 7.00
C SER A 192 19.28 0.03 6.98
N GLY A 193 20.25 -0.67 6.38
CA GLY A 193 20.28 -2.15 6.32
C GLY A 193 19.13 -2.72 5.49
N LEU A 194 18.62 -3.88 5.90
CA LEU A 194 17.61 -4.65 5.15
C LEU A 194 16.25 -3.94 5.03
N PHE A 195 15.99 -2.97 5.89
CA PHE A 195 14.72 -2.24 5.95
C PHE A 195 14.85 -0.77 5.49
N HIS A 196 15.97 -0.43 4.86
CA HIS A 196 16.16 0.89 4.26
C HIS A 196 15.19 1.10 3.10
N VAL A 197 14.47 2.22 3.10
CA VAL A 197 13.61 2.63 2.00
C VAL A 197 14.41 3.49 1.04
N GLN A 198 14.78 2.94 -0.11
CA GLN A 198 15.69 3.54 -1.10
C GLN A 198 14.93 4.38 -2.14
N GLY A 199 15.67 5.23 -2.88
CA GLY A 199 15.17 5.96 -4.04
C GLY A 199 14.44 7.26 -3.69
N LEU A 200 14.54 7.73 -2.45
CA LEU A 200 13.92 8.96 -1.96
C LEU A 200 14.94 9.97 -1.40
N GLU A 201 16.19 9.88 -1.82
CA GLU A 201 17.32 10.64 -1.27
C GLU A 201 17.10 12.17 -1.36
N LYS A 202 16.38 12.63 -2.38
CA LYS A 202 16.04 14.06 -2.57
C LYS A 202 15.18 14.66 -1.45
N TYR A 203 14.58 13.82 -0.61
CA TYR A 203 13.73 14.22 0.52
C TYR A 203 14.47 14.31 1.85
N TYR A 204 15.68 13.75 1.96
CA TYR A 204 16.42 13.69 3.23
C TYR A 204 16.70 15.08 3.79
N ALA A 205 17.30 15.96 2.99
CA ALA A 205 17.62 17.33 3.42
C ALA A 205 16.39 18.22 3.68
N LYS A 206 15.21 17.79 3.21
CA LYS A 206 13.97 18.54 3.37
C LYS A 206 13.20 18.18 4.66
N GLY A 207 13.66 17.16 5.38
CA GLY A 207 12.94 16.65 6.55
C GLY A 207 11.54 16.10 6.24
N THR A 208 11.29 15.67 4.97
CA THR A 208 9.97 15.20 4.53
C THR A 208 9.68 13.84 5.15
N PHE A 209 8.51 13.67 5.76
CA PHE A 209 8.09 12.39 6.30
C PHE A 209 7.88 11.35 5.18
N LEU A 210 8.18 10.06 5.42
CA LEU A 210 8.15 9.03 4.37
C LEU A 210 6.81 8.96 3.64
N THR A 211 5.70 9.02 4.39
CA THR A 211 4.35 8.99 3.81
C THR A 211 4.13 10.15 2.83
N ASP A 212 4.62 11.35 3.16
CA ASP A 212 4.55 12.51 2.27
C ASP A 212 5.44 12.39 1.05
N ALA A 213 6.68 11.89 1.23
CA ALA A 213 7.60 11.68 0.12
C ALA A 213 6.99 10.74 -0.93
N LEU A 214 6.42 9.62 -0.49
CA LEU A 214 5.72 8.66 -1.36
C LEU A 214 4.52 9.31 -2.05
N THR A 215 3.72 10.09 -1.33
CA THR A 215 2.54 10.78 -1.89
C THR A 215 2.93 11.77 -2.99
N GLN A 216 3.98 12.57 -2.76
CA GLN A 216 4.49 13.51 -3.76
C GLN A 216 5.00 12.78 -5.00
N GLU A 217 5.77 11.69 -4.83
CA GLU A 217 6.26 10.88 -5.94
C GLU A 217 5.14 10.22 -6.74
N ALA A 218 4.11 9.72 -6.08
CA ALA A 218 2.96 9.12 -6.75
C ALA A 218 2.24 10.14 -7.64
N MET A 219 2.01 11.36 -7.14
CA MET A 219 1.38 12.43 -7.93
C MET A 219 2.24 12.83 -9.13
N LEU A 220 3.57 12.97 -8.95
CA LEU A 220 4.50 13.26 -10.05
C LEU A 220 4.50 12.15 -11.11
N ALA A 221 4.44 10.88 -10.68
CA ALA A 221 4.42 9.75 -11.59
C ALA A 221 3.12 9.67 -12.40
N MET A 222 1.97 10.04 -11.81
CA MET A 222 0.68 10.11 -12.52
C MET A 222 0.65 11.20 -13.60
N ASP A 223 1.42 12.29 -13.46
CA ASP A 223 1.48 13.34 -14.48
C ASP A 223 1.94 12.81 -15.85
N VAL A 224 2.76 11.75 -15.88
CA VAL A 224 3.31 11.18 -17.12
C VAL A 224 2.21 10.58 -18.01
N PRO A 225 1.42 9.61 -17.55
CA PRO A 225 0.33 9.03 -18.35
C PRO A 225 -0.82 10.03 -18.59
N ILE A 226 -1.13 10.91 -17.64
CA ILE A 226 -2.17 11.93 -17.80
C ILE A 226 -1.84 12.86 -18.98
N LYS A 227 -0.60 13.37 -19.07
CA LYS A 227 -0.16 14.19 -20.22
C LYS A 227 -0.22 13.46 -21.55
N LYS A 228 -0.04 12.13 -21.53
CA LYS A 228 -0.13 11.27 -22.73
C LYS A 228 -1.55 10.79 -23.03
N LYS A 229 -2.52 11.12 -22.21
CA LYS A 229 -3.89 10.58 -22.26
C LYS A 229 -3.91 9.05 -22.29
N GLN A 230 -3.00 8.42 -21.54
CA GLN A 230 -2.87 6.98 -21.41
C GLN A 230 -3.53 6.53 -20.11
N PRO A 231 -4.35 5.46 -20.09
CA PRO A 231 -4.87 4.92 -18.86
C PRO A 231 -3.73 4.46 -17.95
N PHE A 232 -3.87 4.66 -16.65
CA PHE A 232 -2.83 4.27 -15.69
C PHE A 232 -3.38 3.40 -14.56
N TYR A 233 -2.47 2.61 -14.02
CA TYR A 233 -2.65 1.87 -12.77
C TYR A 233 -1.61 2.36 -11.77
N LEU A 234 -2.05 2.98 -10.70
CA LEU A 234 -1.22 3.32 -9.55
C LEU A 234 -1.48 2.32 -8.42
N TYR A 235 -0.45 1.55 -8.05
CA TYR A 235 -0.41 0.79 -6.81
C TYR A 235 0.29 1.64 -5.75
N MET A 236 -0.51 2.43 -5.01
CA MET A 236 -0.06 3.26 -3.90
C MET A 236 -0.09 2.42 -2.63
N SER A 237 1.04 1.88 -2.26
CA SER A 237 1.19 0.94 -1.17
C SER A 237 2.06 1.55 -0.07
N HIS A 238 1.42 2.21 0.88
CA HIS A 238 2.14 2.81 2.00
C HIS A 238 2.86 1.78 2.87
N TYR A 239 3.98 2.18 3.46
CA TYR A 239 4.55 1.49 4.62
C TYR A 239 3.76 1.79 5.89
N ALA A 240 3.09 2.95 5.95
CA ALA A 240 2.20 3.32 7.06
C ALA A 240 0.99 2.38 7.08
N ILE A 241 0.63 1.97 8.22
CA ILE A 241 0.99 2.33 9.58
C ILE A 241 1.91 1.31 10.29
N HIS A 242 2.67 0.51 9.56
CA HIS A 242 3.60 -0.48 10.12
C HIS A 242 4.63 0.18 11.06
N ALA A 243 5.05 -0.53 12.09
CA ALA A 243 6.17 -0.09 12.95
C ALA A 243 7.47 0.13 12.14
N PRO A 244 8.39 1.01 12.58
CA PRO A 244 8.41 1.72 13.86
C PRO A 244 7.42 2.90 13.88
N TYR A 245 6.85 3.16 15.06
CA TYR A 245 5.91 4.28 15.21
C TYR A 245 6.69 5.59 15.46
N ASN A 246 7.33 6.09 14.40
CA ASN A 246 7.99 7.39 14.45
C ASN A 246 6.94 8.50 14.58
N PRO A 247 7.21 9.56 15.37
CA PRO A 247 6.27 10.65 15.51
C PRO A 247 6.14 11.45 14.20
N ASP A 248 4.94 11.54 13.66
CA ASP A 248 4.63 12.56 12.68
C ASP A 248 4.23 13.83 13.42
N SER A 249 5.19 14.76 13.57
CA SER A 249 5.02 15.96 14.37
C SER A 249 3.90 16.90 13.88
N ARG A 250 3.42 16.71 12.66
CA ARG A 250 2.29 17.49 12.13
C ARG A 250 0.99 17.14 12.83
N PHE A 251 0.87 15.91 13.35
CA PHE A 251 -0.39 15.37 13.88
C PHE A 251 -0.33 14.94 15.35
N THR A 252 0.85 14.74 15.94
CA THR A 252 0.97 14.29 17.34
C THR A 252 0.21 15.19 18.32
N SER A 253 0.19 16.52 18.08
CA SER A 253 -0.53 17.47 18.92
C SER A 253 -2.05 17.25 18.98
N ASN A 254 -2.63 16.61 17.96
CA ASN A 254 -4.06 16.30 17.90
C ASN A 254 -4.47 15.23 18.93
N TYR A 255 -3.50 14.49 19.46
CA TYR A 255 -3.67 13.42 20.43
C TYR A 255 -3.06 13.74 21.80
N MET A 256 -2.75 15.03 22.04
CA MET A 256 -2.15 15.52 23.26
C MET A 256 -3.03 16.61 23.89
N GLN A 257 -3.04 16.66 25.22
CA GLN A 257 -3.63 17.74 25.99
C GLN A 257 -2.66 18.93 26.09
N ALA A 258 -3.15 20.08 26.55
CA ALA A 258 -2.35 21.30 26.67
C ALA A 258 -1.16 21.17 27.67
N ASP A 259 -1.23 20.24 28.60
CA ASP A 259 -0.17 19.91 29.55
C ASP A 259 0.88 18.93 29.03
N GLY A 260 0.74 18.49 27.76
CA GLY A 260 1.65 17.55 27.10
C GLY A 260 1.34 16.08 27.35
N GLN A 261 0.31 15.75 28.13
CA GLN A 261 -0.15 14.37 28.28
C GLN A 261 -0.97 13.94 27.07
N GLY A 262 -1.10 12.63 26.82
CA GLY A 262 -2.01 12.10 25.83
C GLY A 262 -3.47 12.40 26.21
N VAL A 263 -4.35 12.52 25.21
CA VAL A 263 -5.79 12.61 25.43
C VAL A 263 -6.29 11.34 26.13
N TYR A 264 -7.34 11.48 26.95
CA TYR A 264 -7.97 10.33 27.59
C TYR A 264 -8.70 9.47 26.53
N ASP A 265 -8.49 8.17 26.60
CA ASP A 265 -9.10 7.20 25.72
C ASP A 265 -10.07 6.31 26.51
N GLU A 266 -11.35 6.31 26.09
CA GLU A 266 -12.42 5.58 26.81
C GLU A 266 -12.24 4.06 26.74
N GLN A 267 -11.65 3.52 25.69
CA GLN A 267 -11.41 2.08 25.54
C GLN A 267 -10.28 1.61 26.46
N LEU A 268 -9.20 2.41 26.55
CA LEU A 268 -8.06 2.10 27.42
C LEU A 268 -8.36 2.43 28.89
N GLN A 269 -9.35 3.25 29.16
CA GLN A 269 -9.60 3.86 30.49
C GLN A 269 -8.36 4.57 31.04
N ALA A 270 -7.56 5.16 30.14
CA ALA A 270 -6.30 5.83 30.45
C ALA A 270 -5.97 6.90 29.39
N ASN A 271 -5.02 7.77 29.66
CA ASN A 271 -4.47 8.67 28.67
C ASN A 271 -3.59 7.89 27.68
N LEU A 272 -3.62 8.29 26.40
CA LEU A 272 -2.75 7.71 25.38
C LEU A 272 -1.28 7.87 25.78
N ASN A 273 -0.52 6.79 25.68
CA ASN A 273 0.93 6.84 25.85
C ASN A 273 1.61 7.33 24.55
N LYS A 274 2.92 7.56 24.62
CA LYS A 274 3.71 8.06 23.48
C LYS A 274 3.60 7.18 22.22
N GLN A 275 3.55 5.87 22.36
CA GLN A 275 3.47 4.95 21.21
C GLN A 275 2.08 5.03 20.56
N GLU A 276 1.04 5.11 21.36
CA GLU A 276 -0.34 5.26 20.86
C GLU A 276 -0.57 6.61 20.16
N ILE A 277 0.01 7.69 20.70
CA ILE A 277 0.01 9.02 20.07
C ILE A 277 0.71 8.95 18.71
N ASN A 278 1.89 8.36 18.63
CA ASN A 278 2.64 8.24 17.40
C ASN A 278 1.90 7.37 16.37
N HIS A 279 1.30 6.27 16.80
CA HIS A 279 0.49 5.41 15.94
C HIS A 279 -0.73 6.14 15.38
N ALA A 280 -1.45 6.87 16.20
CA ALA A 280 -2.58 7.68 15.77
C ALA A 280 -2.16 8.80 14.78
N ALA A 281 -1.01 9.43 15.03
CA ALA A 281 -0.44 10.42 14.12
C ALA A 281 -0.03 9.82 12.75
N LEU A 282 0.48 8.58 12.73
CA LEU A 282 0.76 7.85 11.47
C LEU A 282 -0.52 7.60 10.67
N ILE A 283 -1.61 7.23 11.34
CA ILE A 283 -2.93 7.04 10.70
C ILE A 283 -3.43 8.35 10.10
N GLU A 284 -3.36 9.46 10.83
CA GLU A 284 -3.79 10.76 10.32
C GLU A 284 -2.92 11.24 9.15
N GLY A 285 -1.59 11.00 9.19
CA GLY A 285 -0.69 11.29 8.07
C GLY A 285 -0.97 10.45 6.82
N MET A 286 -1.37 9.19 7.00
CA MET A 286 -1.82 8.33 5.90
C MET A 286 -3.15 8.81 5.33
N ASP A 287 -4.10 9.22 6.16
CA ASP A 287 -5.37 9.81 5.72
C ASP A 287 -5.16 11.12 4.95
N GLU A 288 -4.22 11.97 5.40
CA GLU A 288 -3.82 13.16 4.64
C GLU A 288 -3.27 12.80 3.25
N SER A 289 -2.50 11.72 3.13
CA SER A 289 -2.02 11.23 1.84
C SER A 289 -3.18 10.87 0.90
N LEU A 290 -4.19 10.16 1.40
CA LEU A 290 -5.42 9.87 0.64
C LEU A 290 -6.09 11.16 0.19
N GLY A 291 -6.24 12.13 1.09
CA GLY A 291 -6.80 13.45 0.79
C GLY A 291 -6.06 14.16 -0.34
N LYS A 292 -4.73 14.20 -0.28
CA LYS A 292 -3.88 14.81 -1.34
C LYS A 292 -4.08 14.15 -2.70
N ILE A 293 -4.22 12.83 -2.76
CA ILE A 293 -4.51 12.11 -4.01
C ILE A 293 -5.92 12.45 -4.52
N MET A 294 -6.91 12.51 -3.65
CA MET A 294 -8.27 12.90 -4.01
C MET A 294 -8.32 14.35 -4.54
N ASP A 295 -7.65 15.28 -3.87
CA ASP A 295 -7.56 16.69 -4.30
C ASP A 295 -6.80 16.83 -5.63
N TYR A 296 -5.74 16.03 -5.83
CA TYR A 296 -5.01 15.97 -7.09
C TYR A 296 -5.92 15.55 -8.25
N LEU A 297 -6.81 14.58 -8.02
CA LEU A 297 -7.79 14.15 -9.02
C LEU A 297 -8.89 15.21 -9.24
N GLU A 298 -9.44 15.79 -8.17
CA GLU A 298 -10.49 16.82 -8.26
C GLU A 298 -10.03 18.07 -9.00
N ALA A 299 -8.75 18.44 -8.87
CA ALA A 299 -8.15 19.50 -9.66
C ALA A 299 -8.05 19.16 -11.18
N ARG A 300 -8.40 17.93 -11.58
CA ARG A 300 -8.37 17.40 -12.95
C ARG A 300 -9.67 16.66 -13.28
N PRO A 301 -10.81 17.38 -13.45
CA PRO A 301 -12.13 16.74 -13.54
C PRO A 301 -12.23 15.67 -14.63
N GLU A 302 -11.56 15.86 -15.78
CA GLU A 302 -11.59 14.89 -16.86
C GLU A 302 -10.84 13.59 -16.53
N VAL A 303 -9.84 13.65 -15.63
CA VAL A 303 -9.17 12.47 -15.11
C VAL A 303 -10.00 11.83 -14.00
N ALA A 304 -10.52 12.64 -13.08
CA ALA A 304 -11.29 12.17 -11.94
C ALA A 304 -12.52 11.36 -12.35
N LYS A 305 -13.31 11.84 -13.30
CA LYS A 305 -14.53 11.16 -13.77
C LYS A 305 -14.28 9.78 -14.40
N ASN A 306 -13.06 9.51 -14.84
CA ASN A 306 -12.62 8.23 -15.43
C ASN A 306 -11.60 7.51 -14.55
N THR A 307 -11.63 7.73 -13.23
CA THR A 307 -10.71 7.09 -12.26
C THR A 307 -11.50 6.31 -11.21
N ILE A 308 -11.05 5.09 -10.96
CA ILE A 308 -11.48 4.24 -9.83
C ILE A 308 -10.39 4.33 -8.77
N LEU A 309 -10.75 4.76 -7.58
CA LEU A 309 -9.89 4.83 -6.40
C LEU A 309 -10.42 3.90 -5.32
#